data_eccd3992e4f62236ee2c5921640156ce
#
_entry.id   eccd3992e4f62236ee2c5921640156ce
#
_cell.length_a   1.000
_cell.length_b   1.000
_cell.length_c   1.000
_cell.angle_alpha   90.00
_cell.angle_beta   90.00
_cell.angle_gamma   90.00
#
_symmetry.space_group_name_H-M   'P 1'
#
loop_
_entity.id
_entity.type
_entity.pdbx_description
1 polymer ?
#
loop_
_entity_poly.entity_id
_entity_poly.type
_entity_poly.pdbx_seq_one_letter_code
_entity_poly.pdbx_strand_id
1 'polypeptide(L)'
;MNSSRLPSISIILTGHNQEHCIRDAIRSVFGQDYEGPVEIILSDDGSSDGTFAVMQEMTAQYRGPYRVILNRNETPLGRGPHIRQAVGLASHEWILRQDGDDCSFPWRCRFFAWAVMEYPDAVAVVSQMINVYEEPGVAFEFPAFPSVPREMPAVVLQQGAFSSSAHYGPAMIIRKSAYEWGNAFPITANFEDDLMAFHAWLQGNIYELPDTALCYYRFAAQNISAVSSAFRFADMQTAEAFERKDLVMLEQLKESVEAGMKLCGELLEGLAPVFRSREELLAEMEERRKKISYIDQLQNWWNYSFSQRWSLKGPGKRGIARCLPQKLYLRHLRQN
;
A
#
# COMPACT_ATOMS: atom_id res chain seq x y z
N MET A 1 -22.64 11.03 -28.63
CA MET A 1 -21.89 10.58 -27.45
C MET A 1 -21.13 11.80 -26.98
N ASN A 2 -21.42 12.30 -25.77
CA ASN A 2 -20.63 13.37 -25.19
C ASN A 2 -19.19 12.85 -25.10
N SER A 3 -18.22 13.59 -25.65
CA SER A 3 -16.82 13.32 -25.44
C SER A 3 -16.53 13.62 -23.96
N SER A 4 -16.80 12.64 -23.10
CA SER A 4 -16.38 12.71 -21.72
C SER A 4 -14.87 12.88 -21.73
N ARG A 5 -14.42 14.00 -21.18
CA ARG A 5 -13.00 14.31 -21.06
C ARG A 5 -12.37 13.21 -20.23
N LEU A 6 -11.30 12.59 -20.75
CA LEU A 6 -10.55 11.55 -20.04
C LEU A 6 -10.16 12.04 -18.64
N PRO A 7 -10.24 11.19 -17.61
CA PRO A 7 -9.87 11.56 -16.24
C PRO A 7 -8.45 12.11 -16.15
N SER A 8 -8.25 13.13 -15.34
CA SER A 8 -6.92 13.68 -15.07
C SER A 8 -6.28 12.97 -13.88
N ILE A 9 -5.05 12.51 -14.03
CA ILE A 9 -4.34 11.65 -13.07
C ILE A 9 -3.02 12.30 -12.64
N SER A 10 -2.81 12.42 -11.34
CA SER A 10 -1.50 12.72 -10.75
C SER A 10 -0.86 11.43 -10.29
N ILE A 11 0.24 11.03 -10.92
CA ILE A 11 1.07 9.91 -10.46
C ILE A 11 2.06 10.46 -9.44
N ILE A 12 2.03 9.91 -8.23
CA ILE A 12 2.92 10.30 -7.13
C ILE A 12 3.87 9.16 -6.85
N LEU A 13 5.13 9.31 -7.25
CA LEU A 13 6.20 8.39 -6.97
C LEU A 13 7.02 8.92 -5.80
N THR A 14 7.04 8.16 -4.70
CA THR A 14 7.80 8.49 -3.49
C THR A 14 9.01 7.59 -3.34
N GLY A 15 10.13 8.16 -2.87
CA GLY A 15 11.36 7.43 -2.61
C GLY A 15 12.08 7.90 -1.36
N HIS A 16 12.77 6.98 -0.69
CA HIS A 16 13.71 7.26 0.40
C HIS A 16 14.80 6.19 0.45
N ASN A 17 16.05 6.57 0.18
CA ASN A 17 17.21 5.68 0.14
C ASN A 17 17.01 4.46 -0.79
N GLN A 18 16.60 4.73 -2.03
CA GLN A 18 16.27 3.74 -3.05
C GLN A 18 17.09 3.93 -4.35
N GLU A 19 18.32 4.46 -4.25
CA GLU A 19 19.21 4.68 -5.40
C GLU A 19 19.33 3.45 -6.31
N HIS A 20 19.34 2.26 -5.72
CA HIS A 20 19.54 1.00 -6.41
C HIS A 20 18.33 0.54 -7.26
N CYS A 21 17.13 1.08 -7.04
CA CYS A 21 15.91 0.61 -7.70
C CYS A 21 15.02 1.72 -8.26
N ILE A 22 15.10 2.94 -7.77
CA ILE A 22 14.22 4.05 -8.13
C ILE A 22 14.16 4.33 -9.63
N ARG A 23 15.22 4.01 -10.37
CA ARG A 23 15.30 4.22 -11.82
C ARG A 23 14.25 3.44 -12.59
N ASP A 24 13.99 2.20 -12.21
CA ASP A 24 13.00 1.35 -12.88
C ASP A 24 11.58 1.80 -12.55
N ALA A 25 11.33 2.20 -11.31
CA ALA A 25 10.07 2.79 -10.91
C ALA A 25 9.76 4.06 -11.73
N ILE A 26 10.73 4.97 -11.89
CA ILE A 26 10.57 6.19 -12.70
C ILE A 26 10.33 5.86 -14.19
N ARG A 27 11.08 4.91 -14.77
CA ARG A 27 10.85 4.46 -16.16
C ARG A 27 9.43 3.97 -16.35
N SER A 28 8.90 3.22 -15.38
CA SER A 28 7.58 2.64 -15.46
C SER A 28 6.45 3.68 -15.45
N VAL A 29 6.59 4.76 -14.68
CA VAL A 29 5.62 5.86 -14.68
C VAL A 29 5.78 6.81 -15.86
N PHE A 30 7.00 6.96 -16.40
CA PHE A 30 7.25 7.72 -17.63
C PHE A 30 6.71 7.01 -18.87
N GLY A 31 6.63 5.68 -18.83
CA GLY A 31 6.18 4.82 -19.93
C GLY A 31 4.68 4.51 -19.93
N GLN A 32 3.86 5.29 -19.24
CA GLN A 32 2.41 5.04 -19.22
C GLN A 32 1.77 5.27 -20.60
N ASP A 33 0.91 4.36 -21.01
CA ASP A 33 0.11 4.38 -22.23
C ASP A 33 -1.28 4.97 -21.93
N TYR A 34 -1.34 6.30 -21.84
CA TYR A 34 -2.59 7.00 -21.55
C TYR A 34 -2.63 8.38 -22.22
N GLU A 35 -3.70 8.64 -22.95
CA GLU A 35 -3.88 9.88 -23.72
C GLU A 35 -4.52 11.03 -22.91
N GLY A 36 -5.05 10.73 -21.71
CA GLY A 36 -5.62 11.74 -20.82
C GLY A 36 -4.56 12.60 -20.13
N PRO A 37 -4.97 13.67 -19.45
CA PRO A 37 -4.05 14.53 -18.73
C PRO A 37 -3.34 13.80 -17.59
N VAL A 38 -2.01 13.77 -17.61
CA VAL A 38 -1.17 13.20 -16.55
C VAL A 38 -0.13 14.21 -16.09
N GLU A 39 0.09 14.27 -14.79
CA GLU A 39 1.31 14.84 -14.21
C GLU A 39 2.00 13.79 -13.35
N ILE A 40 3.30 13.87 -13.25
CA ILE A 40 4.13 12.94 -12.48
C ILE A 40 4.89 13.73 -11.42
N ILE A 41 4.70 13.39 -10.15
CA ILE A 41 5.39 13.99 -9.02
C ILE A 41 6.40 12.97 -8.52
N LEU A 42 7.69 13.27 -8.69
CA LEU A 42 8.80 12.52 -8.13
C LEU A 42 9.20 13.19 -6.82
N SER A 43 8.98 12.52 -5.71
CA SER A 43 9.18 13.09 -4.37
C SER A 43 10.17 12.26 -3.56
N ASP A 44 11.27 12.89 -3.15
CA ASP A 44 12.32 12.32 -2.32
C ASP A 44 12.16 12.74 -0.85
N ASP A 45 12.09 11.78 0.07
CA ASP A 45 11.97 12.04 1.51
C ASP A 45 13.34 12.25 2.18
N GLY A 46 14.13 13.20 1.67
CA GLY A 46 15.41 13.55 2.29
C GLY A 46 16.42 12.41 2.26
N SER A 47 16.54 11.70 1.14
CA SER A 47 17.50 10.60 0.97
C SER A 47 18.92 11.04 1.20
N SER A 48 19.70 10.17 1.82
CA SER A 48 21.15 10.34 2.06
C SER A 48 22.02 9.69 0.97
N ASP A 49 21.44 8.84 0.13
CA ASP A 49 22.08 8.20 -1.02
C ASP A 49 21.83 8.96 -2.34
N GLY A 50 22.12 8.35 -3.48
CA GLY A 50 21.94 8.92 -4.81
C GLY A 50 20.49 8.99 -5.32
N THR A 51 19.47 8.62 -4.54
CA THR A 51 18.06 8.56 -4.97
C THR A 51 17.61 9.85 -5.67
N PHE A 52 17.80 11.01 -5.03
CA PHE A 52 17.38 12.28 -5.62
C PHE A 52 18.18 12.65 -6.89
N ALA A 53 19.48 12.32 -6.93
CA ALA A 53 20.30 12.56 -8.12
C ALA A 53 19.78 11.76 -9.32
N VAL A 54 19.34 10.51 -9.12
CA VAL A 54 18.68 9.69 -10.15
C VAL A 54 17.36 10.33 -10.61
N MET A 55 16.53 10.83 -9.69
CA MET A 55 15.29 11.54 -10.05
C MET A 55 15.57 12.77 -10.91
N GLN A 56 16.58 13.58 -10.55
CA GLN A 56 16.99 14.76 -11.31
C GLN A 56 17.48 14.39 -12.72
N GLU A 57 18.39 13.42 -12.81
CA GLU A 57 18.93 12.93 -14.09
C GLU A 57 17.80 12.50 -15.03
N MET A 58 16.91 11.63 -14.55
CA MET A 58 15.83 11.10 -15.37
C MET A 58 14.82 12.16 -15.78
N THR A 59 14.50 13.11 -14.88
CA THR A 59 13.63 14.23 -15.22
C THR A 59 14.26 15.12 -16.30
N ALA A 60 15.55 15.41 -16.22
CA ALA A 60 16.27 16.22 -17.21
C ALA A 60 16.32 15.55 -18.60
N GLN A 61 16.31 14.23 -18.65
CA GLN A 61 16.31 13.42 -19.87
C GLN A 61 14.90 13.14 -20.43
N TYR A 62 13.86 13.34 -19.65
CA TYR A 62 12.49 13.06 -20.07
C TYR A 62 12.04 13.93 -21.23
N ARG A 63 11.45 13.31 -22.26
CA ARG A 63 10.93 13.98 -23.47
C ARG A 63 9.50 13.54 -23.80
N GLY A 64 8.84 12.85 -22.86
CA GLY A 64 7.46 12.41 -23.02
C GLY A 64 6.43 13.53 -22.83
N PRO A 65 5.14 13.21 -22.93
CA PRO A 65 4.07 14.19 -22.94
C PRO A 65 3.66 14.71 -21.56
N TYR A 66 4.12 14.09 -20.47
CA TYR A 66 3.63 14.39 -19.13
C TYR A 66 4.44 15.49 -18.45
N ARG A 67 3.77 16.33 -17.68
CA ARG A 67 4.45 17.29 -16.80
C ARG A 67 5.11 16.53 -15.65
N VAL A 68 6.39 16.80 -15.40
CA VAL A 68 7.11 16.22 -14.25
C VAL A 68 7.40 17.30 -13.22
N ILE A 69 7.11 17.00 -11.97
CA ILE A 69 7.40 17.85 -10.82
C ILE A 69 8.38 17.10 -9.93
N LEU A 70 9.50 17.75 -9.59
CA LEU A 70 10.47 17.24 -8.64
C LEU A 70 10.23 17.91 -7.28
N ASN A 71 10.20 17.09 -6.22
CA ASN A 71 10.21 17.54 -4.84
C ASN A 71 11.32 16.81 -4.06
N ARG A 72 11.91 17.51 -3.11
CA ARG A 72 12.82 16.93 -2.13
C ARG A 72 12.59 17.55 -0.77
N ASN A 73 12.47 16.72 0.25
CA ASN A 73 12.46 17.19 1.63
C ASN A 73 13.89 17.44 2.12
N GLU A 74 14.09 18.48 2.92
CA GLU A 74 15.41 18.77 3.53
C GLU A 74 15.79 17.70 4.55
N THR A 75 14.79 17.19 5.27
CA THR A 75 14.93 16.10 6.25
C THR A 75 13.80 15.09 6.04
N PRO A 76 14.02 13.80 6.31
CA PRO A 76 12.99 12.80 6.23
C PRO A 76 11.79 13.12 7.13
N LEU A 77 10.60 13.13 6.55
CA LEU A 77 9.34 13.32 7.27
C LEU A 77 8.73 12.01 7.75
N GLY A 78 9.17 10.90 7.16
CA GLY A 78 8.52 9.60 7.30
C GLY A 78 7.36 9.41 6.34
N ARG A 79 6.96 8.14 6.12
CA ARG A 79 6.11 7.73 5.01
C ARG A 79 4.78 8.49 4.92
N GLY A 80 3.99 8.52 5.99
CA GLY A 80 2.68 9.18 5.98
C GLY A 80 2.73 10.68 5.71
N PRO A 81 3.49 11.47 6.49
CA PRO A 81 3.66 12.90 6.25
C PRO A 81 4.25 13.25 4.88
N HIS A 82 5.21 12.46 4.39
CA HIS A 82 5.81 12.64 3.07
C HIS A 82 4.77 12.44 1.95
N ILE A 83 3.98 11.37 2.00
CA ILE A 83 2.92 11.13 1.02
C ILE A 83 1.90 12.26 1.04
N ARG A 84 1.47 12.71 2.22
CA ARG A 84 0.55 13.85 2.37
C ARG A 84 1.10 15.12 1.72
N GLN A 85 2.38 15.40 1.92
CA GLN A 85 3.05 16.55 1.30
C GLN A 85 3.06 16.39 -0.23
N ALA A 86 3.45 15.23 -0.74
CA ALA A 86 3.50 14.95 -2.18
C ALA A 86 2.11 15.05 -2.84
N VAL A 87 1.06 14.56 -2.17
CA VAL A 87 -0.34 14.74 -2.61
C VAL A 87 -0.74 16.21 -2.66
N GLY A 88 -0.23 17.03 -1.74
CA GLY A 88 -0.45 18.48 -1.74
C GLY A 88 0.07 19.18 -3.01
N LEU A 89 1.07 18.61 -3.68
CA LEU A 89 1.61 19.12 -4.95
C LEU A 89 0.76 18.71 -6.17
N ALA A 90 -0.14 17.73 -6.02
CA ALA A 90 -0.96 17.23 -7.10
C ALA A 90 -2.04 18.24 -7.50
N SER A 91 -2.26 18.42 -8.80
CA SER A 91 -3.28 19.33 -9.35
C SER A 91 -4.50 18.59 -9.93
N HIS A 92 -4.42 17.27 -10.08
CA HIS A 92 -5.48 16.48 -10.68
C HIS A 92 -6.39 15.81 -9.64
N GLU A 93 -7.58 15.42 -10.08
CA GLU A 93 -8.61 14.83 -9.23
C GLU A 93 -8.23 13.42 -8.73
N TRP A 94 -7.58 12.65 -9.58
CA TRP A 94 -7.25 11.25 -9.30
C TRP A 94 -5.78 11.10 -8.95
N ILE A 95 -5.51 10.48 -7.80
CA ILE A 95 -4.16 10.19 -7.32
C ILE A 95 -3.84 8.73 -7.55
N LEU A 96 -2.74 8.48 -8.24
CA LEU A 96 -2.19 7.16 -8.48
C LEU A 96 -0.81 7.09 -7.82
N ARG A 97 -0.71 6.34 -6.73
CA ARG A 97 0.56 6.18 -6.01
C ARG A 97 1.48 5.18 -6.66
N GLN A 98 2.77 5.40 -6.52
CA GLN A 98 3.84 4.51 -6.89
C GLN A 98 4.93 4.55 -5.82
N ASP A 99 5.33 3.39 -5.31
CA ASP A 99 6.50 3.29 -4.44
C ASP A 99 7.76 3.15 -5.30
N GLY A 100 8.89 3.68 -4.82
CA GLY A 100 10.12 3.80 -5.61
C GLY A 100 10.86 2.48 -5.86
N ASP A 101 10.36 1.38 -5.31
CA ASP A 101 10.85 0.02 -5.51
C ASP A 101 9.92 -0.86 -6.35
N ASP A 102 8.75 -0.33 -6.75
CA ASP A 102 7.75 -1.06 -7.53
C ASP A 102 7.78 -0.65 -9.02
N CYS A 103 7.07 -1.40 -9.88
CA CYS A 103 7.04 -1.14 -11.32
C CYS A 103 5.60 -1.18 -11.86
N SER A 104 5.11 -0.04 -12.37
CA SER A 104 3.80 0.08 -13.02
C SER A 104 3.78 -0.59 -14.39
N PHE A 105 2.69 -1.26 -14.74
CA PHE A 105 2.48 -1.69 -16.13
C PHE A 105 2.13 -0.49 -17.01
N PRO A 106 2.52 -0.48 -18.30
CA PRO A 106 2.31 0.66 -19.19
C PRO A 106 0.84 1.10 -19.32
N TRP A 107 -0.09 0.17 -19.20
CA TRP A 107 -1.53 0.42 -19.32
C TRP A 107 -2.24 0.72 -18.00
N ARG A 108 -1.51 0.88 -16.89
CA ARG A 108 -2.10 1.08 -15.56
C ARG A 108 -3.02 2.30 -15.49
N CYS A 109 -2.57 3.46 -15.98
CA CYS A 109 -3.39 4.67 -16.02
C CYS A 109 -4.65 4.48 -16.85
N ARG A 110 -4.55 3.83 -18.02
CA ARG A 110 -5.69 3.61 -18.92
C ARG A 110 -6.75 2.71 -18.30
N PHE A 111 -6.36 1.66 -17.62
CA PHE A 111 -7.30 0.73 -16.97
C PHE A 111 -8.01 1.37 -15.79
N PHE A 112 -7.31 2.11 -14.96
CA PHE A 112 -7.95 2.86 -13.88
C PHE A 112 -8.84 3.99 -14.41
N ALA A 113 -8.40 4.72 -15.44
CA ALA A 113 -9.22 5.75 -16.06
C ALA A 113 -10.53 5.17 -16.62
N TRP A 114 -10.47 4.02 -17.30
CA TRP A 114 -11.65 3.33 -17.74
C TRP A 114 -12.58 2.97 -16.58
N ALA A 115 -12.07 2.37 -15.51
CA ALA A 115 -12.88 1.96 -14.36
C ALA A 115 -13.59 3.15 -13.69
N VAL A 116 -12.91 4.28 -13.49
CA VAL A 116 -13.52 5.47 -12.87
C VAL A 116 -14.49 6.20 -13.79
N MET A 117 -14.40 5.99 -15.10
CA MET A 117 -15.39 6.50 -16.06
C MET A 117 -16.66 5.64 -16.10
N GLU A 118 -16.49 4.33 -16.00
CA GLU A 118 -17.61 3.37 -15.99
C GLU A 118 -18.39 3.46 -14.67
N TYR A 119 -17.70 3.76 -13.56
CA TYR A 119 -18.25 3.88 -12.20
C TYR A 119 -17.99 5.30 -11.64
N PRO A 120 -18.77 6.31 -12.05
CA PRO A 120 -18.52 7.71 -11.67
C PRO A 120 -18.72 8.00 -10.17
N ASP A 121 -19.42 7.14 -9.46
CA ASP A 121 -19.58 7.18 -8.00
C ASP A 121 -18.40 6.58 -7.24
N ALA A 122 -17.38 6.06 -7.94
CA ALA A 122 -16.16 5.56 -7.33
C ALA A 122 -15.41 6.70 -6.63
N VAL A 123 -14.94 6.43 -5.42
CA VAL A 123 -13.94 7.24 -4.71
C VAL A 123 -12.56 6.60 -4.80
N ALA A 124 -12.52 5.28 -4.93
CA ALA A 124 -11.29 4.55 -5.23
C ALA A 124 -11.56 3.33 -6.10
N VAL A 125 -10.55 2.89 -6.83
CA VAL A 125 -10.52 1.61 -7.52
C VAL A 125 -9.22 0.88 -7.16
N VAL A 126 -9.34 -0.39 -6.82
CA VAL A 126 -8.23 -1.27 -6.39
C VAL A 126 -7.98 -2.33 -7.45
N SER A 127 -6.71 -2.60 -7.75
CA SER A 127 -6.27 -3.70 -8.62
C SER A 127 -5.50 -4.75 -7.85
N GLN A 128 -5.09 -5.81 -8.54
CA GLN A 128 -4.10 -6.75 -8.02
C GLN A 128 -2.68 -6.27 -8.32
N MET A 129 -1.70 -6.91 -7.67
CA MET A 129 -0.27 -6.78 -7.93
C MET A 129 0.35 -8.16 -8.17
N ILE A 130 1.42 -8.22 -8.94
CA ILE A 130 2.25 -9.42 -9.08
C ILE A 130 3.49 -9.26 -8.21
N ASN A 131 3.65 -10.15 -7.24
CA ASN A 131 4.81 -10.15 -6.36
C ASN A 131 6.04 -10.66 -7.09
N VAL A 132 7.14 -9.92 -7.05
CA VAL A 132 8.45 -10.28 -7.60
C VAL A 132 9.48 -10.27 -6.46
N TYR A 133 10.17 -11.38 -6.28
CA TYR A 133 11.08 -11.59 -5.16
C TYR A 133 12.53 -11.39 -5.59
N GLU A 134 13.29 -10.60 -4.81
CA GLU A 134 14.74 -10.53 -4.95
C GLU A 134 15.40 -11.80 -4.41
N GLU A 135 16.32 -12.35 -5.18
CA GLU A 135 17.19 -13.43 -4.73
C GLU A 135 18.51 -12.87 -4.19
N PRO A 136 18.93 -13.25 -2.97
CA PRO A 136 20.18 -12.77 -2.40
C PRO A 136 21.39 -13.07 -3.32
N GLY A 137 22.17 -12.02 -3.62
CA GLY A 137 23.37 -12.12 -4.45
C GLY A 137 23.13 -12.18 -5.95
N VAL A 138 21.90 -12.06 -6.41
CA VAL A 138 21.53 -11.98 -7.82
C VAL A 138 21.12 -10.54 -8.15
N ALA A 139 21.59 -10.01 -9.28
CA ALA A 139 21.13 -8.72 -9.77
C ALA A 139 19.62 -8.80 -10.05
N PHE A 140 18.87 -7.86 -9.48
CA PHE A 140 17.42 -7.85 -9.65
C PHE A 140 17.03 -7.17 -10.96
N GLU A 141 16.15 -7.81 -11.71
CA GLU A 141 15.47 -7.24 -12.87
C GLU A 141 13.98 -7.57 -12.81
N PHE A 142 13.13 -6.60 -13.16
CA PHE A 142 11.70 -6.89 -13.30
C PHE A 142 11.47 -7.84 -14.49
N PRO A 143 10.54 -8.80 -14.36
CA PRO A 143 10.12 -9.62 -15.50
C PRO A 143 9.57 -8.77 -16.63
N ALA A 144 9.56 -9.30 -17.85
CA ALA A 144 8.83 -8.68 -18.95
C ALA A 144 7.36 -8.50 -18.56
N PHE A 145 6.77 -7.39 -18.99
CA PHE A 145 5.35 -7.14 -18.72
C PHE A 145 4.47 -8.25 -19.34
N PRO A 146 3.39 -8.66 -18.65
CA PRO A 146 2.42 -9.56 -19.24
C PRO A 146 1.82 -8.96 -20.52
N SER A 147 1.13 -9.77 -21.30
CA SER A 147 0.39 -9.24 -22.46
C SER A 147 -0.71 -8.31 -22.00
N VAL A 148 -0.89 -7.19 -22.71
CA VAL A 148 -2.01 -6.29 -22.47
C VAL A 148 -3.31 -7.07 -22.60
N PRO A 149 -4.21 -7.02 -21.62
CA PRO A 149 -5.51 -7.63 -21.73
C PRO A 149 -6.27 -7.09 -22.95
N ARG A 150 -6.88 -8.00 -23.72
CA ARG A 150 -7.63 -7.61 -24.93
C ARG A 150 -8.96 -6.96 -24.61
N GLU A 151 -9.55 -7.33 -23.47
CA GLU A 151 -10.81 -6.83 -22.96
C GLU A 151 -10.60 -6.08 -21.66
N MET A 152 -11.44 -5.10 -21.37
CA MET A 152 -11.42 -4.43 -20.08
C MET A 152 -11.86 -5.40 -18.99
N PRO A 153 -11.23 -5.38 -17.81
CA PRO A 153 -11.49 -6.33 -16.75
C PRO A 153 -12.89 -6.15 -16.14
N ALA A 154 -13.39 -7.19 -15.49
CA ALA A 154 -14.55 -7.06 -14.64
C ALA A 154 -14.27 -6.09 -13.49
N VAL A 155 -15.25 -5.30 -13.12
CA VAL A 155 -15.21 -4.39 -11.97
C VAL A 155 -16.28 -4.82 -10.98
N VAL A 156 -15.90 -4.95 -9.71
CA VAL A 156 -16.79 -5.40 -8.65
C VAL A 156 -16.82 -4.35 -7.54
N LEU A 157 -18.03 -4.02 -7.07
CA LEU A 157 -18.18 -3.16 -5.90
C LEU A 157 -17.69 -3.90 -4.65
N GLN A 158 -16.75 -3.31 -3.91
CA GLN A 158 -16.30 -3.84 -2.63
C GLN A 158 -17.44 -3.85 -1.63
N GLN A 159 -17.73 -5.00 -1.04
CA GLN A 159 -18.80 -5.19 -0.07
C GLN A 159 -18.27 -5.54 1.32
N GLY A 160 -19.09 -5.27 2.34
CA GLY A 160 -18.78 -5.59 3.73
C GLY A 160 -17.97 -4.53 4.46
N ALA A 161 -17.43 -4.92 5.59
CA ALA A 161 -16.57 -4.05 6.40
C ALA A 161 -15.25 -3.79 5.67
N PHE A 162 -14.79 -2.54 5.72
CA PHE A 162 -13.55 -2.13 5.04
C PHE A 162 -12.35 -2.96 5.50
N SER A 163 -12.18 -3.17 6.81
CA SER A 163 -11.05 -3.90 7.40
C SER A 163 -10.99 -5.39 7.06
N SER A 164 -11.99 -5.93 6.35
CA SER A 164 -11.96 -7.30 5.81
C SER A 164 -11.13 -7.44 4.53
N SER A 165 -10.80 -6.34 3.86
CA SER A 165 -10.03 -6.31 2.61
C SER A 165 -8.61 -5.80 2.83
N ALA A 166 -7.67 -6.18 1.95
CA ALA A 166 -6.31 -5.67 1.96
C ALA A 166 -6.15 -4.57 0.90
N HIS A 167 -5.59 -3.44 1.29
CA HIS A 167 -5.38 -2.29 0.42
C HIS A 167 -3.89 -1.93 0.40
N TYR A 168 -3.34 -1.75 -0.80
CA TYR A 168 -1.94 -1.39 -1.01
C TYR A 168 -1.86 -0.13 -1.86
N GLY A 169 -1.05 0.84 -1.44
CA GLY A 169 -0.91 2.13 -2.11
C GLY A 169 -0.67 2.02 -3.62
N PRO A 170 0.32 1.23 -4.08
CA PRO A 170 0.58 1.06 -5.51
C PRO A 170 -0.53 0.34 -6.30
N ALA A 171 -1.45 -0.34 -5.63
CA ALA A 171 -2.56 -1.05 -6.27
C ALA A 171 -3.83 -0.23 -6.40
N MET A 172 -3.82 1.07 -6.03
CA MET A 172 -5.03 1.89 -5.99
C MET A 172 -4.91 3.16 -6.81
N ILE A 173 -6.06 3.59 -7.38
CA ILE A 173 -6.32 4.98 -7.74
C ILE A 173 -7.38 5.53 -6.78
N ILE A 174 -7.17 6.74 -6.26
CA ILE A 174 -8.03 7.34 -5.22
C ILE A 174 -8.33 8.79 -5.58
N ARG A 175 -9.53 9.27 -5.33
CA ARG A 175 -9.84 10.71 -5.43
C ARG A 175 -8.97 11.49 -4.44
N LYS A 176 -8.43 12.61 -4.88
CA LYS A 176 -7.62 13.52 -4.05
C LYS A 176 -8.36 13.93 -2.78
N SER A 177 -9.68 14.11 -2.85
CA SER A 177 -10.54 14.45 -1.70
C SER A 177 -10.40 13.46 -0.53
N ALA A 178 -10.10 12.19 -0.78
CA ALA A 178 -9.89 11.20 0.28
C ALA A 178 -8.63 11.49 1.11
N TYR A 179 -7.62 12.09 0.51
CA TYR A 179 -6.41 12.54 1.22
C TYR A 179 -6.63 13.85 2.02
N GLU A 180 -7.56 14.67 1.56
CA GLU A 180 -7.85 15.98 2.14
C GLU A 180 -8.86 15.87 3.29
N TRP A 181 -9.60 14.77 3.33
CA TRP A 181 -10.67 14.53 4.30
C TRP A 181 -10.10 14.19 5.69
N GLY A 182 -10.25 15.13 6.60
CA GLY A 182 -9.78 15.02 7.98
C GLY A 182 -8.26 15.25 8.13
N ASN A 183 -7.80 15.55 9.32
CA ASN A 183 -6.37 15.69 9.64
C ASN A 183 -5.66 14.36 9.88
N ALA A 184 -5.96 13.33 9.13
CA ALA A 184 -6.03 11.97 9.59
C ALA A 184 -4.89 11.05 9.15
N PHE A 185 -3.71 11.55 8.82
CA PHE A 185 -2.54 10.69 8.86
C PHE A 185 -1.87 10.82 10.22
N PRO A 186 -1.86 9.80 11.07
CA PRO A 186 -0.96 9.78 12.21
C PRO A 186 0.45 10.02 11.71
N ILE A 187 1.20 10.87 12.38
CA ILE A 187 2.55 11.29 12.01
C ILE A 187 3.51 10.09 11.88
N THR A 188 3.16 8.96 12.50
CA THR A 188 3.95 7.73 12.58
C THR A 188 3.42 6.59 11.71
N ALA A 189 2.32 6.78 10.95
CA ALA A 189 1.68 5.66 10.24
C ALA A 189 2.53 5.14 9.09
N ASN A 190 3.01 3.92 9.21
CA ASN A 190 3.61 3.15 8.11
C ASN A 190 2.57 2.35 7.29
N PHE A 191 1.31 2.38 7.71
CA PHE A 191 0.15 1.77 7.05
C PHE A 191 -0.82 2.85 6.57
N GLU A 192 -0.29 3.90 5.98
CA GLU A 192 -1.03 5.06 5.49
C GLU A 192 -1.97 4.70 4.35
N ASP A 193 -1.67 3.66 3.58
CA ASP A 193 -2.52 3.14 2.50
C ASP A 193 -3.83 2.55 3.04
N ASP A 194 -3.80 1.82 4.15
CA ASP A 194 -5.00 1.32 4.85
C ASP A 194 -5.89 2.49 5.32
N LEU A 195 -5.29 3.53 5.90
CA LEU A 195 -6.03 4.73 6.33
C LEU A 195 -6.61 5.52 5.18
N MET A 196 -5.86 5.69 4.08
CA MET A 196 -6.35 6.40 2.90
C MET A 196 -7.51 5.68 2.24
N ALA A 197 -7.40 4.37 2.06
CA ALA A 197 -8.48 3.57 1.51
C ALA A 197 -9.71 3.60 2.46
N PHE A 198 -9.48 3.62 3.77
CA PHE A 198 -10.55 3.79 4.74
C PHE A 198 -11.25 5.15 4.60
N HIS A 199 -10.51 6.23 4.40
CA HIS A 199 -11.09 7.55 4.13
C HIS A 199 -11.89 7.56 2.82
N ALA A 200 -11.40 6.88 1.77
CA ALA A 200 -12.15 6.72 0.54
C ALA A 200 -13.46 5.95 0.78
N TRP A 201 -13.41 4.87 1.55
CA TRP A 201 -14.59 4.08 1.92
C TRP A 201 -15.64 4.91 2.70
N LEU A 202 -15.20 5.78 3.58
CA LEU A 202 -16.10 6.69 4.32
C LEU A 202 -16.77 7.75 3.41
N GLN A 203 -16.17 8.09 2.28
CA GLN A 203 -16.66 9.10 1.35
C GLN A 203 -17.49 8.54 0.20
N GLY A 204 -17.39 7.25 -0.11
CA GLY A 204 -18.14 6.67 -1.21
C GLY A 204 -17.76 5.22 -1.51
N ASN A 205 -17.99 4.81 -2.75
CA ASN A 205 -17.77 3.45 -3.17
C ASN A 205 -16.32 3.18 -3.57
N ILE A 206 -15.83 2.00 -3.15
CA ILE A 206 -14.58 1.41 -3.63
C ILE A 206 -14.92 0.26 -4.56
N TYR A 207 -14.31 0.24 -5.72
CA TYR A 207 -14.44 -0.84 -6.70
C TYR A 207 -13.13 -1.62 -6.80
N GLU A 208 -13.21 -2.87 -7.20
CA GLU A 208 -12.08 -3.77 -7.36
C GLU A 208 -11.99 -4.32 -8.78
N LEU A 209 -10.76 -4.50 -9.25
CA LEU A 209 -10.41 -5.24 -10.45
C LEU A 209 -9.81 -6.60 -10.01
N PRO A 210 -10.63 -7.60 -9.65
CA PRO A 210 -10.19 -8.77 -8.86
C PRO A 210 -9.15 -9.63 -9.56
N ASP A 211 -9.17 -9.71 -10.89
CA ASP A 211 -8.29 -10.58 -11.69
C ASP A 211 -7.27 -9.77 -12.51
N THR A 212 -7.05 -8.50 -12.15
CA THR A 212 -6.22 -7.59 -12.94
C THR A 212 -5.08 -7.01 -12.12
N ALA A 213 -3.87 -7.49 -12.38
CA ALA A 213 -2.67 -6.87 -11.87
C ALA A 213 -2.25 -5.70 -12.78
N LEU A 214 -1.89 -4.58 -12.15
CA LEU A 214 -1.47 -3.36 -12.85
C LEU A 214 -0.06 -2.88 -12.46
N CYS A 215 0.59 -3.59 -11.55
CA CYS A 215 1.98 -3.34 -11.19
C CYS A 215 2.68 -4.61 -10.68
N TYR A 216 4.00 -4.60 -10.74
CA TYR A 216 4.86 -5.48 -9.98
C TYR A 216 5.13 -4.88 -8.62
N TYR A 217 4.99 -5.70 -7.59
CA TYR A 217 5.38 -5.40 -6.22
C TYR A 217 6.69 -6.12 -5.91
N ARG A 218 7.74 -5.34 -5.62
CA ARG A 218 9.07 -5.87 -5.35
C ARG A 218 9.22 -6.27 -3.89
N PHE A 219 9.52 -7.54 -3.66
CA PHE A 219 9.89 -8.05 -2.35
C PHE A 219 11.41 -8.15 -2.22
N ALA A 220 11.99 -7.20 -1.49
CA ALA A 220 13.39 -7.23 -1.07
C ALA A 220 13.48 -7.49 0.44
N ALA A 221 14.59 -8.04 0.91
CA ALA A 221 14.78 -8.35 2.33
C ALA A 221 14.70 -7.12 3.25
N GLN A 222 14.93 -5.93 2.69
CA GLN A 222 14.86 -4.64 3.40
C GLN A 222 13.48 -3.98 3.38
N ASN A 223 12.53 -4.48 2.60
CA ASN A 223 11.21 -3.87 2.52
C ASN A 223 10.45 -4.01 3.83
N ILE A 224 9.68 -2.98 4.20
CA ILE A 224 8.85 -3.01 5.41
C ILE A 224 7.86 -4.18 5.36
N SER A 225 7.29 -4.46 4.20
CA SER A 225 6.36 -5.56 3.96
C SER A 225 7.00 -6.94 3.80
N ALA A 226 8.33 -7.03 3.63
CA ALA A 226 9.04 -8.31 3.62
C ALA A 226 8.87 -9.08 4.92
N VAL A 227 8.56 -8.39 6.00
CA VAL A 227 8.28 -8.96 7.32
C VAL A 227 7.13 -9.98 7.29
N SER A 228 6.08 -9.76 6.51
CA SER A 228 4.97 -10.72 6.40
C SER A 228 5.28 -11.94 5.55
N SER A 229 6.25 -11.86 4.64
CA SER A 229 6.64 -12.92 3.70
C SER A 229 7.87 -13.71 4.14
N ALA A 230 8.71 -13.19 5.02
CA ALA A 230 9.99 -13.74 5.43
C ALA A 230 9.92 -15.00 6.29
N PHE A 231 8.73 -15.49 6.61
CA PHE A 231 8.60 -16.88 7.07
C PHE A 231 9.10 -17.92 6.06
N ARG A 232 9.65 -17.48 4.91
CA ARG A 232 10.17 -18.38 3.86
C ARG A 232 11.70 -18.46 3.79
N PHE A 233 12.48 -17.50 4.37
CA PHE A 233 13.90 -17.36 4.05
C PHE A 233 14.83 -17.12 5.25
N ALA A 234 14.43 -17.38 6.48
CA ALA A 234 15.18 -16.92 7.64
C ALA A 234 16.28 -17.87 8.08
N ASP A 235 17.53 -17.39 8.07
CA ASP A 235 18.55 -17.79 9.03
C ASP A 235 18.20 -17.17 10.42
N MET A 236 18.91 -17.55 11.46
CA MET A 236 18.54 -17.17 12.83
C MET A 236 18.82 -15.71 13.21
N GLN A 237 19.81 -15.04 12.59
CA GLN A 237 20.08 -13.62 12.83
C GLN A 237 18.98 -12.77 12.19
N THR A 238 18.48 -13.22 11.05
CA THR A 238 17.33 -12.64 10.37
C THR A 238 16.06 -12.84 11.20
N ALA A 239 15.84 -14.01 11.84
CA ALA A 239 14.68 -14.27 12.69
C ALA A 239 14.63 -13.37 13.94
N GLU A 240 15.77 -13.11 14.61
CA GLU A 240 15.83 -12.21 15.77
C GLU A 240 15.65 -10.72 15.38
N ALA A 241 16.22 -10.31 14.26
CA ALA A 241 15.99 -8.98 13.69
C ALA A 241 14.53 -8.83 13.22
N PHE A 242 13.94 -9.93 12.78
CA PHE A 242 12.55 -10.08 12.39
C PHE A 242 11.58 -9.89 13.56
N GLU A 243 11.79 -10.58 14.68
CA GLU A 243 10.93 -10.45 15.86
C GLU A 243 10.85 -8.99 16.35
N ARG A 244 11.96 -8.25 16.29
CA ARG A 244 11.98 -6.83 16.69
C ARG A 244 11.25 -5.93 15.66
N LYS A 245 11.46 -6.18 14.36
CA LYS A 245 10.76 -5.46 13.29
C LYS A 245 9.27 -5.79 13.30
N ASP A 246 8.90 -7.06 13.51
CA ASP A 246 7.51 -7.50 13.61
C ASP A 246 6.76 -6.82 14.74
N LEU A 247 7.36 -6.67 15.91
CA LEU A 247 6.74 -5.99 17.04
C LEU A 247 6.50 -4.52 16.76
N VAL A 248 7.48 -3.81 16.19
CA VAL A 248 7.33 -2.40 15.80
C VAL A 248 6.26 -2.26 14.72
N MET A 249 6.25 -3.15 13.74
CA MET A 249 5.25 -3.13 12.66
C MET A 249 3.84 -3.46 13.18
N LEU A 250 3.71 -4.42 14.10
CA LEU A 250 2.43 -4.73 14.73
C LEU A 250 1.91 -3.56 15.55
N GLU A 251 2.78 -2.83 16.25
CA GLU A 251 2.40 -1.61 16.98
C GLU A 251 1.87 -0.54 16.03
N GLN A 252 2.59 -0.26 14.94
CA GLN A 252 2.19 0.72 13.94
C GLN A 252 0.87 0.32 13.23
N LEU A 253 0.69 -0.97 12.94
CA LEU A 253 -0.58 -1.48 12.41
C LEU A 253 -1.71 -1.28 13.41
N LYS A 254 -1.46 -1.53 14.70
CA LYS A 254 -2.43 -1.32 15.77
C LYS A 254 -2.84 0.14 15.87
N GLU A 255 -1.87 1.07 15.88
CA GLU A 255 -2.12 2.52 15.87
C GLU A 255 -3.01 2.94 14.69
N SER A 256 -2.76 2.42 13.49
CA SER A 256 -3.58 2.68 12.31
C SER A 256 -5.03 2.18 12.49
N VAL A 257 -5.19 0.95 13.00
CA VAL A 257 -6.52 0.36 13.23
C VAL A 257 -7.29 1.11 14.32
N GLU A 258 -6.61 1.53 15.39
CA GLU A 258 -7.19 2.32 16.49
C GLU A 258 -7.60 3.70 16.03
N ALA A 259 -6.79 4.37 15.19
CA ALA A 259 -7.13 5.66 14.60
C ALA A 259 -8.41 5.57 13.77
N GLY A 260 -8.55 4.55 12.92
CA GLY A 260 -9.78 4.33 12.16
C GLY A 260 -10.99 4.00 13.05
N MET A 261 -10.80 3.25 14.12
CA MET A 261 -11.89 2.96 15.08
C MET A 261 -12.35 4.23 15.81
N LYS A 262 -11.41 5.08 16.25
CA LYS A 262 -11.71 6.38 16.85
C LYS A 262 -12.52 7.25 15.89
N LEU A 263 -12.10 7.32 14.63
CA LEU A 263 -12.81 8.09 13.60
C LEU A 263 -14.25 7.59 13.39
N CYS A 264 -14.48 6.27 13.34
CA CYS A 264 -15.84 5.73 13.32
C CYS A 264 -16.69 6.20 14.51
N GLY A 265 -16.12 6.23 15.70
CA GLY A 265 -16.80 6.74 16.91
C GLY A 265 -17.19 8.21 16.76
N GLU A 266 -16.28 9.06 16.31
CA GLU A 266 -16.53 10.48 16.07
C GLU A 266 -17.63 10.70 15.03
N LEU A 267 -17.64 9.90 13.96
CA LEU A 267 -18.69 9.98 12.92
C LEU A 267 -20.06 9.49 13.43
N LEU A 268 -20.10 8.51 14.31
CA LEU A 268 -21.33 8.05 14.95
C LEU A 268 -21.94 9.11 15.89
N GLU A 269 -21.11 10.01 16.42
CA GLU A 269 -21.52 11.18 17.21
C GLU A 269 -21.96 12.36 16.32
N GLY A 270 -21.87 12.24 15.01
CA GLY A 270 -22.34 13.26 14.06
C GLY A 270 -21.36 14.42 13.83
N LEU A 271 -20.08 14.25 14.12
CA LEU A 271 -19.06 15.29 13.98
C LEU A 271 -18.77 15.70 12.54
N ALA A 272 -19.10 14.84 11.55
CA ALA A 272 -19.01 15.14 10.13
C ALA A 272 -20.01 14.31 9.31
N PRO A 273 -20.46 14.80 8.15
CA PRO A 273 -21.23 13.99 7.22
C PRO A 273 -20.36 12.87 6.63
N VAL A 274 -20.96 11.69 6.52
CA VAL A 274 -20.30 10.49 5.97
C VAL A 274 -21.26 9.75 5.06
N PHE A 275 -20.70 9.06 4.06
CA PHE A 275 -21.48 8.26 3.10
C PHE A 275 -22.04 6.98 3.73
N ARG A 276 -21.38 6.45 4.75
CA ARG A 276 -21.74 5.16 5.38
C ARG A 276 -22.89 5.28 6.38
N SER A 277 -23.74 4.25 6.40
CA SER A 277 -24.80 4.14 7.39
C SER A 277 -24.24 3.89 8.80
N ARG A 278 -25.07 4.10 9.83
CA ARG A 278 -24.72 3.81 11.20
C ARG A 278 -24.36 2.33 11.41
N GLU A 279 -25.08 1.43 10.73
CA GLU A 279 -24.85 -0.01 10.80
C GLU A 279 -23.50 -0.40 10.19
N GLU A 280 -23.13 0.19 9.07
CA GLU A 280 -21.82 -0.05 8.44
C GLU A 280 -20.67 0.43 9.32
N LEU A 281 -20.79 1.62 9.94
CA LEU A 281 -19.79 2.12 10.88
C LEU A 281 -19.64 1.25 12.11
N LEU A 282 -20.73 0.74 12.67
CA LEU A 282 -20.70 -0.18 13.81
C LEU A 282 -20.08 -1.53 13.44
N ALA A 283 -20.39 -2.05 12.25
CA ALA A 283 -19.78 -3.29 11.75
C ALA A 283 -18.27 -3.13 11.55
N GLU A 284 -17.82 -2.00 10.98
CA GLU A 284 -16.40 -1.69 10.82
C GLU A 284 -15.68 -1.57 12.17
N MET A 285 -16.29 -0.92 13.17
CA MET A 285 -15.72 -0.85 14.51
C MET A 285 -15.55 -2.24 15.15
N GLU A 286 -16.49 -3.14 14.93
CA GLU A 286 -16.39 -4.52 15.45
C GLU A 286 -15.24 -5.29 14.77
N GLU A 287 -15.09 -5.17 13.44
CA GLU A 287 -13.97 -5.79 12.72
C GLU A 287 -12.62 -5.22 13.19
N ARG A 288 -12.52 -3.91 13.42
CA ARG A 288 -11.31 -3.28 13.96
C ARG A 288 -10.97 -3.76 15.36
N ARG A 289 -11.98 -3.96 16.23
CA ARG A 289 -11.76 -4.57 17.56
C ARG A 289 -11.19 -5.98 17.47
N LYS A 290 -11.71 -6.80 16.55
CA LYS A 290 -11.18 -8.15 16.30
C LYS A 290 -9.72 -8.08 15.81
N LYS A 291 -9.41 -7.16 14.90
CA LYS A 291 -8.06 -6.95 14.36
C LYS A 291 -7.10 -6.50 15.47
N ILE A 292 -7.48 -5.56 16.34
CA ILE A 292 -6.69 -5.15 17.51
C ILE A 292 -6.46 -6.33 18.45
N SER A 293 -7.52 -7.07 18.82
CA SER A 293 -7.38 -8.25 19.67
C SER A 293 -6.44 -9.30 19.08
N TYR A 294 -6.46 -9.49 17.75
CA TYR A 294 -5.54 -10.39 17.07
C TYR A 294 -4.09 -9.87 17.10
N ILE A 295 -3.87 -8.57 16.91
CA ILE A 295 -2.55 -7.95 17.00
C ILE A 295 -1.99 -8.10 18.42
N ASP A 296 -2.80 -7.82 19.45
CA ASP A 296 -2.41 -8.01 20.86
C ASP A 296 -2.01 -9.46 21.16
N GLN A 297 -2.71 -10.43 20.58
CA GLN A 297 -2.35 -11.84 20.68
C GLN A 297 -1.00 -12.14 19.99
N LEU A 298 -0.72 -11.55 18.85
CA LEU A 298 0.55 -11.72 18.15
C LEU A 298 1.71 -11.09 18.93
N GLN A 299 1.52 -9.87 19.46
CA GLN A 299 2.53 -9.18 20.28
C GLN A 299 2.88 -9.97 21.55
N ASN A 300 1.89 -10.64 22.14
CA ASN A 300 2.07 -11.45 23.34
C ASN A 300 2.32 -12.94 23.05
N TRP A 301 2.51 -13.34 21.80
CA TRP A 301 2.57 -14.73 21.38
C TRP A 301 3.55 -15.59 22.18
N TRP A 302 4.73 -15.07 22.47
CA TRP A 302 5.77 -15.80 23.19
C TRP A 302 5.52 -15.88 24.72
N ASN A 303 4.65 -15.03 25.23
CA ASN A 303 4.21 -15.05 26.63
C ASN A 303 3.14 -16.12 26.90
N TYR A 304 2.48 -16.63 25.84
CA TYR A 304 1.46 -17.66 25.99
C TYR A 304 2.06 -19.04 26.21
N SER A 305 1.37 -19.86 27.02
CA SER A 305 1.65 -21.30 27.16
C SER A 305 1.40 -22.05 25.84
N PHE A 306 1.95 -23.24 25.71
CA PHE A 306 1.69 -24.08 24.54
C PHE A 306 0.20 -24.30 24.27
N SER A 307 -0.58 -24.60 25.32
CA SER A 307 -2.03 -24.81 25.20
C SER A 307 -2.78 -23.56 24.73
N GLN A 308 -2.41 -22.37 25.20
CA GLN A 308 -2.99 -21.10 24.76
C GLN A 308 -2.67 -20.85 23.28
N ARG A 309 -1.40 -21.02 22.87
CA ARG A 309 -1.01 -20.89 21.44
C ARG A 309 -1.73 -21.90 20.56
N TRP A 310 -1.94 -23.12 21.05
CA TRP A 310 -2.69 -24.15 20.34
C TRP A 310 -4.15 -23.79 20.13
N SER A 311 -4.82 -23.25 21.12
CA SER A 311 -6.22 -22.83 21.04
C SER A 311 -6.45 -21.66 20.09
N LEU A 312 -5.46 -20.78 19.93
CA LEU A 312 -5.52 -19.61 19.05
C LEU A 312 -5.30 -19.91 17.57
N LYS A 313 -4.63 -21.03 17.25
CA LYS A 313 -4.20 -21.38 15.88
C LYS A 313 -4.54 -22.82 15.56
N GLY A 314 -5.69 -23.22 15.30
CA GLY A 314 -6.07 -24.60 14.97
C GLY A 314 -5.04 -25.48 14.23
N PRO A 315 -5.27 -26.77 14.10
CA PRO A 315 -4.27 -27.77 13.70
C PRO A 315 -3.87 -27.66 12.22
N GLY A 316 -2.72 -27.10 11.94
CA GLY A 316 -2.05 -27.16 10.64
C GLY A 316 -0.55 -27.28 10.86
N LYS A 317 0.20 -27.90 9.94
CA LYS A 317 1.66 -28.12 10.09
C LYS A 317 2.41 -26.83 10.50
N ARG A 318 2.06 -25.69 9.91
CA ARG A 318 2.61 -24.37 10.28
C ARG A 318 2.09 -23.84 11.60
N GLY A 319 0.84 -24.15 11.97
CA GLY A 319 0.26 -23.81 13.27
C GLY A 319 0.95 -24.51 14.43
N ILE A 320 1.28 -25.80 14.27
CA ILE A 320 2.00 -26.60 15.27
C ILE A 320 3.38 -26.00 15.56
N ALA A 321 4.16 -25.70 14.53
CA ALA A 321 5.50 -25.10 14.68
C ALA A 321 5.46 -23.80 15.49
N ARG A 322 4.48 -22.94 15.25
CA ARG A 322 4.29 -21.66 15.97
C ARG A 322 3.87 -21.85 17.43
N CYS A 323 3.30 -23.01 17.81
CA CYS A 323 2.98 -23.33 19.19
C CYS A 323 4.20 -23.79 20.02
N LEU A 324 5.33 -24.12 19.37
CA LEU A 324 6.55 -24.52 20.07
C LEU A 324 7.11 -23.35 20.92
N PRO A 325 7.84 -23.67 22.01
CA PRO A 325 8.66 -22.68 22.70
C PRO A 325 9.59 -21.95 21.70
N GLN A 326 9.83 -20.67 21.91
CA GLN A 326 10.61 -19.83 21.00
C GLN A 326 11.91 -20.50 20.52
N LYS A 327 12.70 -21.07 21.45
CA LYS A 327 13.96 -21.77 21.11
C LYS A 327 13.77 -22.96 20.17
N LEU A 328 12.68 -23.70 20.27
CA LEU A 328 12.37 -24.83 19.41
C LEU A 328 11.77 -24.38 18.08
N TYR A 329 11.00 -23.31 18.07
CA TYR A 329 10.50 -22.69 16.86
C TYR A 329 11.64 -22.15 15.98
N LEU A 330 12.58 -21.40 16.56
CA LEU A 330 13.78 -20.91 15.88
C LEU A 330 14.66 -22.06 15.37
N ARG A 331 14.73 -23.18 16.11
CA ARG A 331 15.42 -24.40 15.67
C ARG A 331 14.74 -25.08 14.48
N HIS A 332 13.41 -25.07 14.46
CA HIS A 332 12.62 -25.59 13.33
C HIS A 332 12.81 -24.75 12.06
N LEU A 333 12.88 -23.43 12.20
CA LEU A 333 13.18 -22.51 11.08
C LEU A 333 14.58 -22.73 10.49
N ARG A 334 15.55 -23.23 11.29
CA ARG A 334 16.92 -23.55 10.82
C ARG A 334 17.00 -24.82 9.97
N GLN A 335 16.05 -25.73 10.07
CA GLN A 335 16.10 -27.06 9.47
C GLN A 335 15.25 -27.17 8.19
N ASN A 336 14.49 -26.14 7.87
CA ASN A 336 13.61 -26.03 6.69
C ASN A 336 13.87 -24.73 5.93
#